data_17fd5585d847aa003401a8ced4a8a861
#
_entry.id   17fd5585d847aa003401a8ced4a8a861
#
_cell.length_a   1.000
_cell.length_b   1.000
_cell.length_c   1.000
_cell.angle_alpha   90.00
_cell.angle_beta   90.00
_cell.angle_gamma   90.00
#
_symmetry.space_group_name_H-M   'P 1'
#
loop_
_entity.id
_entity.type
_entity.pdbx_description
1 polymer ?
#
loop_
_entity_poly.entity_id
_entity_poly.type
_entity_poly.pdbx_seq_one_letter_code
_entity_poly.pdbx_strand_id
1 'polypeptide(L)'
;MAFYNNIAVFEVALALCAYSWIFGGTMGPMLVPVMPWLALLMLEALLCFPQKHSAETTFEARTRVWSRLKKDPLTWTILAFFLYLALPFLNKGLCEVCDYPLIAAGADPRPPIPFLPFCVNRMDQLGIVLWFVPTLVAVLTVKHALLKSGKRLLLHIVVWNGFLLAIIVAVQSATGAKGPLWTDLGADASYFFSTFGYPNMAGDFFTTIFALGFGLWRRQLEDIESQLKEEGRDKLKQSHTFFWKKHYLLIPTAVAYFAAINTLSRASIMLVTLIGLVMFVHTATCMLMKMSRPRRFKAGVVGSFALAVIVTLSLCAMPEDVQREVDTINTGEVLNRMTGKGQYHVRVATSIWRKHPLFGVGGWGYRHFCMPEMTDKELQCLQTFGGINVHNDHLQFLVEHGIVGMGFLAAILVMILLPVTRQWGDLLKAARFLQPKQRPPLPLQIFVLPAPVFAILLAAVATLIHAFGDCPMRSPAILSMFFVSLAAMRGFMPSTRHS
;
A
#
# COMPACT_ATOMS: atom_id res chain seq x y z
N MET A 1 23.25 -20.52 9.26
CA MET A 1 23.71 -19.15 8.94
C MET A 1 22.70 -18.33 8.14
N ALA A 2 22.06 -18.86 7.11
CA ALA A 2 21.09 -18.10 6.30
C ALA A 2 19.89 -17.57 7.09
N PHE A 3 19.35 -18.30 8.05
CA PHE A 3 18.21 -17.86 8.87
C PHE A 3 18.56 -16.62 9.70
N TYR A 4 19.67 -16.66 10.44
CA TYR A 4 20.09 -15.53 11.28
C TYR A 4 20.32 -14.24 10.49
N ASN A 5 20.74 -14.32 9.23
CA ASN A 5 20.90 -13.15 8.37
C ASN A 5 19.58 -12.57 7.87
N ASN A 6 18.48 -13.30 8.02
CA ASN A 6 17.16 -12.87 7.57
C ASN A 6 16.19 -12.54 8.73
N ILE A 7 16.64 -12.51 9.98
CA ILE A 7 15.80 -12.19 11.15
C ILE A 7 15.04 -10.88 10.90
N ALA A 8 15.73 -9.80 10.56
CA ALA A 8 15.08 -8.51 10.29
C ALA A 8 14.03 -8.58 9.16
N VAL A 9 14.22 -9.47 8.16
CA VAL A 9 13.22 -9.67 7.10
C VAL A 9 11.96 -10.31 7.68
N PHE A 10 12.13 -11.34 8.52
CA PHE A 10 11.00 -12.04 9.14
C PHE A 10 10.27 -11.18 10.16
N GLU A 11 10.98 -10.34 10.93
CA GLU A 11 10.37 -9.40 11.88
C GLU A 11 9.52 -8.35 11.15
N VAL A 12 10.02 -7.75 10.07
CA VAL A 12 9.23 -6.83 9.24
C VAL A 12 8.06 -7.55 8.59
N ALA A 13 8.28 -8.75 8.05
CA ALA A 13 7.22 -9.55 7.43
C ALA A 13 6.13 -9.92 8.45
N LEU A 14 6.53 -10.32 9.66
CA LEU A 14 5.59 -10.65 10.75
C LEU A 14 4.69 -9.46 11.10
N ALA A 15 5.26 -8.25 11.20
CA ALA A 15 4.46 -7.07 11.49
C ALA A 15 3.48 -6.73 10.36
N LEU A 16 3.92 -6.76 9.10
CA LEU A 16 3.03 -6.53 7.95
C LEU A 16 1.91 -7.58 7.87
N CYS A 17 2.25 -8.85 8.12
CA CYS A 17 1.28 -9.93 8.17
C CYS A 17 0.31 -9.74 9.36
N ALA A 18 0.81 -9.43 10.56
CA ALA A 18 -0.02 -9.20 11.73
C ALA A 18 -1.09 -8.13 11.48
N TYR A 19 -0.74 -7.00 10.86
CA TYR A 19 -1.73 -6.00 10.50
C TYR A 19 -2.83 -6.54 9.60
N SER A 20 -2.48 -7.33 8.59
CA SER A 20 -3.48 -7.89 7.68
C SER A 20 -4.33 -8.99 8.31
N TRP A 21 -3.81 -9.74 9.29
CA TRP A 21 -4.55 -10.79 10.01
C TRP A 21 -5.42 -10.24 11.13
N ILE A 22 -5.02 -9.15 11.80
CA ILE A 22 -5.80 -8.51 12.87
C ILE A 22 -6.77 -7.49 12.27
N PHE A 23 -7.82 -7.99 11.63
CA PHE A 23 -8.92 -7.21 11.04
C PHE A 23 -8.48 -6.10 10.06
N GLY A 24 -7.41 -6.34 9.30
CA GLY A 24 -6.81 -5.33 8.42
C GLY A 24 -6.29 -4.10 9.16
N GLY A 25 -6.23 -4.18 10.49
CA GLY A 25 -5.85 -3.08 11.35
C GLY A 25 -6.96 -2.08 11.64
N THR A 26 -8.23 -2.41 11.36
CA THR A 26 -9.36 -1.45 11.50
C THR A 26 -10.05 -1.51 12.86
N MET A 27 -9.92 -2.59 13.60
CA MET A 27 -10.48 -2.72 14.95
C MET A 27 -9.50 -2.22 16.03
N GLY A 28 -9.60 -0.94 16.36
CA GLY A 28 -8.74 -0.24 17.32
C GLY A 28 -8.53 -0.95 18.66
N PRO A 29 -9.58 -1.45 19.34
CA PRO A 29 -9.42 -2.11 20.65
C PRO A 29 -8.52 -3.36 20.60
N MET A 30 -8.52 -4.10 19.51
CA MET A 30 -7.67 -5.30 19.36
C MET A 30 -6.23 -4.97 18.95
N LEU A 31 -6.03 -3.87 18.25
CA LEU A 31 -4.72 -3.49 17.73
C LEU A 31 -3.89 -2.66 18.68
N VAL A 32 -4.52 -1.77 19.45
CA VAL A 32 -3.81 -0.88 20.38
C VAL A 32 -2.82 -1.62 21.28
N PRO A 33 -3.15 -2.77 21.91
CA PRO A 33 -2.17 -3.49 22.73
C PRO A 33 -1.06 -4.17 21.93
N VAL A 34 -1.26 -4.48 20.65
CA VAL A 34 -0.28 -5.21 19.80
C VAL A 34 0.69 -4.24 19.12
N MET A 35 0.26 -3.06 18.75
CA MET A 35 1.06 -2.09 17.99
C MET A 35 2.37 -1.66 18.64
N PRO A 36 2.46 -1.43 19.97
CA PRO A 36 3.73 -1.14 20.61
C PRO A 36 4.74 -2.27 20.45
N TRP A 37 4.30 -3.53 20.52
CA TRP A 37 5.17 -4.69 20.31
C TRP A 37 5.66 -4.78 18.86
N LEU A 38 4.79 -4.47 17.88
CA LEU A 38 5.20 -4.39 16.49
C LEU A 38 6.22 -3.26 16.26
N ALA A 39 6.06 -2.13 16.93
CA ALA A 39 7.04 -1.04 16.87
C ALA A 39 8.40 -1.44 17.46
N LEU A 40 8.39 -2.13 18.61
CA LEU A 40 9.61 -2.66 19.22
C LEU A 40 10.28 -3.71 18.32
N LEU A 41 9.52 -4.63 17.74
CA LEU A 41 10.01 -5.61 16.79
C LEU A 41 10.68 -4.96 15.57
N MET A 42 10.08 -3.88 15.03
CA MET A 42 10.69 -3.13 13.93
C MET A 42 11.97 -2.39 14.34
N LEU A 43 12.02 -1.88 15.56
CA LEU A 43 13.20 -1.21 16.10
C LEU A 43 14.33 -2.22 16.35
N GLU A 44 14.00 -3.42 16.85
CA GLU A 44 14.94 -4.53 17.02
C GLU A 44 15.51 -4.97 15.67
N ALA A 45 14.66 -5.19 14.65
CA ALA A 45 15.07 -5.48 13.29
C ALA A 45 16.06 -4.44 12.74
N LEU A 46 15.80 -3.16 13.01
CA LEU A 46 16.63 -2.05 12.53
C LEU A 46 18.00 -2.01 13.20
N LEU A 47 18.05 -2.14 14.52
CA LEU A 47 19.23 -1.85 15.31
C LEU A 47 20.03 -3.10 15.70
N CYS A 48 19.35 -4.24 15.95
CA CYS A 48 19.97 -5.43 16.49
C CYS A 48 20.31 -6.47 15.43
N PHE A 49 19.46 -6.64 14.40
CA PHE A 49 19.58 -7.71 13.41
C PHE A 49 19.68 -7.25 11.96
N PRO A 50 20.44 -6.19 11.61
CA PRO A 50 20.58 -5.81 10.22
C PRO A 50 21.21 -6.92 9.40
N GLN A 51 20.74 -7.11 8.15
CA GLN A 51 21.34 -8.06 7.23
C GLN A 51 22.83 -7.75 6.97
N LYS A 52 23.64 -8.79 6.93
CA LYS A 52 25.09 -8.71 6.73
C LYS A 52 25.48 -9.04 5.30
N HIS A 53 26.50 -8.35 4.79
CA HIS A 53 27.23 -8.78 3.61
C HIS A 53 28.06 -10.04 3.95
N SER A 54 28.53 -10.78 2.93
CA SER A 54 29.18 -12.09 3.11
C SER A 54 30.40 -12.07 4.04
N ALA A 55 31.15 -10.99 4.09
CA ALA A 55 32.35 -10.83 4.92
C ALA A 55 32.14 -9.91 6.14
N GLU A 56 30.92 -9.46 6.40
CA GLU A 56 30.59 -8.45 7.43
C GLU A 56 30.24 -9.13 8.76
N THR A 57 30.82 -8.63 9.85
CA THR A 57 30.41 -9.02 11.21
C THR A 57 29.10 -8.35 11.60
N THR A 58 28.44 -8.83 12.64
CA THR A 58 27.20 -8.22 13.17
C THR A 58 27.44 -6.81 13.67
N PHE A 59 28.60 -6.56 14.30
CA PHE A 59 28.97 -5.23 14.78
C PHE A 59 29.17 -4.24 13.64
N GLU A 60 29.86 -4.65 12.59
CA GLU A 60 30.08 -3.81 11.39
C GLU A 60 28.74 -3.49 10.69
N ALA A 61 27.83 -4.47 10.59
CA ALA A 61 26.50 -4.26 10.04
C ALA A 61 25.70 -3.24 10.84
N ARG A 62 25.71 -3.32 12.18
CA ARG A 62 25.07 -2.33 13.07
C ARG A 62 25.70 -0.93 12.92
N THR A 63 27.02 -0.86 12.90
CA THR A 63 27.75 0.40 12.70
C THR A 63 27.43 1.04 11.35
N ARG A 64 27.33 0.24 10.29
CA ARG A 64 26.91 0.68 8.95
C ARG A 64 25.50 1.26 8.97
N VAL A 65 24.55 0.55 9.58
CA VAL A 65 23.15 1.02 9.68
C VAL A 65 23.07 2.31 10.49
N TRP A 66 23.72 2.37 11.64
CA TRP A 66 23.77 3.55 12.50
C TRP A 66 24.38 4.78 11.81
N SER A 67 25.47 4.58 11.08
CA SER A 67 26.10 5.65 10.29
C SER A 67 25.17 6.16 9.18
N ARG A 68 24.42 5.26 8.53
CA ARG A 68 23.44 5.63 7.49
C ARG A 68 22.25 6.39 8.06
N LEU A 69 21.69 5.92 9.19
CA LEU A 69 20.57 6.58 9.87
C LEU A 69 20.90 8.03 10.23
N LYS A 70 22.07 8.27 10.83
CA LYS A 70 22.51 9.63 11.22
C LYS A 70 22.65 10.59 10.03
N LYS A 71 23.03 10.08 8.86
CA LYS A 71 23.28 10.89 7.66
C LYS A 71 22.04 11.04 6.76
N ASP A 72 20.99 10.27 7.00
CA ASP A 72 19.81 10.27 6.13
C ASP A 72 18.79 11.33 6.58
N PRO A 73 18.49 12.33 5.76
CA PRO A 73 17.45 13.31 6.04
C PRO A 73 16.08 12.69 6.34
N LEU A 74 15.75 11.55 5.71
CA LEU A 74 14.50 10.83 5.95
C LEU A 74 14.38 10.41 7.42
N THR A 75 15.47 9.95 8.05
CA THR A 75 15.47 9.56 9.47
C THR A 75 15.04 10.73 10.35
N TRP A 76 15.64 11.90 10.13
CA TRP A 76 15.34 13.10 10.91
C TRP A 76 13.95 13.64 10.65
N THR A 77 13.47 13.58 9.41
CA THR A 77 12.10 13.96 9.05
C THR A 77 11.07 13.04 9.73
N ILE A 78 11.31 11.73 9.76
CA ILE A 78 10.45 10.77 10.47
C ILE A 78 10.46 11.05 11.99
N LEU A 79 11.62 11.29 12.58
CA LEU A 79 11.70 11.64 14.02
C LEU A 79 10.97 12.95 14.33
N ALA A 80 11.12 13.97 13.48
CA ALA A 80 10.39 15.22 13.62
C ALA A 80 8.87 15.02 13.48
N PHE A 81 8.45 14.14 12.56
CA PHE A 81 7.04 13.79 12.41
C PHE A 81 6.50 13.04 13.63
N PHE A 82 7.26 12.11 14.23
CA PHE A 82 6.86 11.46 15.47
C PHE A 82 6.71 12.45 16.63
N LEU A 83 7.65 13.40 16.74
CA LEU A 83 7.55 14.48 17.70
C LEU A 83 6.30 15.33 17.45
N TYR A 84 6.05 15.70 16.19
CA TYR A 84 4.83 16.43 15.80
C TYR A 84 3.56 15.69 16.22
N LEU A 85 3.46 14.37 15.98
CA LEU A 85 2.32 13.55 16.37
C LEU A 85 2.19 13.40 17.91
N ALA A 86 3.28 13.58 18.66
CA ALA A 86 3.28 13.54 20.12
C ALA A 86 2.86 14.87 20.77
N LEU A 87 3.07 16.01 20.11
CA LEU A 87 2.74 17.33 20.66
C LEU A 87 1.28 17.48 21.12
N PRO A 88 0.27 16.94 20.42
CA PRO A 88 -1.13 17.05 20.83
C PRO A 88 -1.43 16.49 22.22
N PHE A 89 -0.63 15.54 22.73
CA PHE A 89 -0.81 15.01 24.09
C PHE A 89 -0.57 16.05 25.18
N LEU A 90 0.25 17.07 24.89
CA LEU A 90 0.55 18.17 25.80
C LEU A 90 -0.53 19.26 25.76
N ASN A 91 -1.32 19.32 24.70
CA ASN A 91 -2.36 20.32 24.47
C ASN A 91 -3.72 19.64 24.28
N LYS A 92 -4.15 18.89 25.29
CA LYS A 92 -5.39 18.11 25.26
C LYS A 92 -6.59 19.05 25.36
N GLY A 93 -7.60 18.87 24.49
CA GLY A 93 -8.93 19.46 24.63
C GLY A 93 -9.64 18.98 25.91
N LEU A 94 -10.65 19.69 26.33
CA LEU A 94 -11.31 19.53 27.63
C LEU A 94 -12.09 18.22 27.83
N CYS A 95 -12.17 17.33 26.84
CA CYS A 95 -12.95 16.11 26.94
C CYS A 95 -12.14 14.94 27.49
N GLU A 96 -12.45 14.47 28.70
CA GLU A 96 -11.79 13.30 29.32
C GLU A 96 -12.37 11.96 28.92
N VAL A 97 -13.67 11.92 28.68
CA VAL A 97 -14.42 10.68 28.33
C VAL A 97 -15.40 11.04 27.23
N CYS A 98 -14.95 10.91 25.99
CA CYS A 98 -15.85 11.09 24.87
C CYS A 98 -16.20 9.74 24.28
N ASP A 99 -17.21 9.08 24.86
CA ASP A 99 -18.05 8.20 24.09
C ASP A 99 -18.82 9.06 23.09
N TYR A 100 -18.83 8.66 21.82
CA TYR A 100 -19.53 9.32 20.73
C TYR A 100 -20.94 9.78 21.14
N PRO A 101 -21.41 10.96 20.79
CA PRO A 101 -20.92 12.19 20.14
C PRO A 101 -21.13 13.42 21.03
N LEU A 102 -20.11 13.86 21.73
CA LEU A 102 -20.25 14.90 22.77
C LEU A 102 -20.28 16.34 22.28
N ILE A 103 -19.84 16.63 21.06
CA ILE A 103 -19.94 17.99 20.52
C ILE A 103 -21.41 18.35 20.19
N ALA A 104 -22.29 17.35 20.02
CA ALA A 104 -23.74 17.57 19.93
C ALA A 104 -24.34 18.18 21.22
N ALA A 105 -23.64 18.08 22.37
CA ALA A 105 -24.08 18.64 23.64
C ALA A 105 -23.55 20.08 23.92
N GLY A 106 -23.00 20.76 22.91
CA GLY A 106 -22.53 22.16 23.08
C GLY A 106 -21.19 22.31 23.80
N ALA A 107 -20.42 21.24 24.00
CA ALA A 107 -19.09 21.33 24.54
C ALA A 107 -18.14 21.98 23.50
N ASP A 108 -17.48 23.05 23.89
CA ASP A 108 -16.49 23.72 23.06
C ASP A 108 -15.15 22.97 23.13
N PRO A 109 -14.67 22.35 22.04
CA PRO A 109 -13.44 21.59 22.04
C PRO A 109 -12.18 22.47 21.89
N ARG A 110 -12.27 23.76 22.25
CA ARG A 110 -11.12 24.66 22.12
C ARG A 110 -9.93 24.16 22.91
N PRO A 111 -8.73 24.10 22.28
CA PRO A 111 -7.53 23.67 22.97
C PRO A 111 -7.10 24.72 24.02
N PRO A 112 -6.46 24.31 25.13
CA PRO A 112 -5.89 25.23 26.13
C PRO A 112 -4.93 26.24 25.52
N ILE A 113 -4.16 25.83 24.49
CA ILE A 113 -3.21 26.70 23.79
C ILE A 113 -3.61 26.72 22.29
N PRO A 114 -4.25 27.84 21.83
CA PRO A 114 -4.90 27.88 20.49
C PRO A 114 -3.96 27.73 19.30
N PHE A 115 -2.68 28.00 19.44
CA PHE A 115 -1.67 27.98 18.37
C PHE A 115 -0.75 26.78 18.40
N LEU A 116 -1.05 25.77 19.21
CA LEU A 116 -0.34 24.49 19.21
C LEU A 116 -1.23 23.35 18.67
N PRO A 117 -0.61 22.30 18.11
CA PRO A 117 -1.34 21.07 17.81
C PRO A 117 -2.06 20.55 19.06
N PHE A 118 -3.29 20.08 18.91
CA PHE A 118 -4.09 19.54 20.00
C PHE A 118 -4.77 18.23 19.61
N CYS A 119 -5.28 17.50 20.58
CA CYS A 119 -6.16 16.34 20.36
C CYS A 119 -7.42 16.48 21.22
N VAL A 120 -8.54 16.05 20.68
CA VAL A 120 -9.81 15.98 21.42
C VAL A 120 -9.75 14.82 22.41
N ASN A 121 -9.34 13.66 21.94
CA ASN A 121 -9.20 12.43 22.74
C ASN A 121 -7.77 11.88 22.63
N ARG A 122 -7.15 11.59 23.79
CA ARG A 122 -5.80 11.02 23.84
C ARG A 122 -5.70 9.62 23.25
N MET A 123 -6.75 8.79 23.39
CA MET A 123 -6.74 7.43 22.85
C MET A 123 -6.82 7.45 21.32
N ASP A 124 -7.60 8.34 20.74
CA ASP A 124 -7.66 8.56 19.30
C ASP A 124 -6.32 9.03 18.75
N GLN A 125 -5.68 9.99 19.43
CA GLN A 125 -4.35 10.44 19.05
C GLN A 125 -3.30 9.33 19.20
N LEU A 126 -3.38 8.52 20.25
CA LEU A 126 -2.50 7.36 20.45
C LEU A 126 -2.66 6.36 19.32
N GLY A 127 -3.90 6.10 18.86
CA GLY A 127 -4.16 5.26 17.71
C GLY A 127 -3.41 5.70 16.46
N ILE A 128 -3.41 7.00 16.15
CA ILE A 128 -2.67 7.57 15.02
C ILE A 128 -1.15 7.41 15.20
N VAL A 129 -0.62 7.71 16.37
CA VAL A 129 0.80 7.50 16.66
C VAL A 129 1.20 6.05 16.45
N LEU A 130 0.41 5.10 16.94
CA LEU A 130 0.65 3.68 16.82
C LEU A 130 0.51 3.18 15.36
N TRP A 131 -0.22 3.87 14.50
CA TRP A 131 -0.25 3.52 13.06
C TRP A 131 1.02 3.97 12.35
N PHE A 132 1.48 5.19 12.59
CA PHE A 132 2.63 5.74 11.89
C PHE A 132 3.97 5.27 12.43
N VAL A 133 4.12 5.08 13.76
CA VAL A 133 5.42 4.73 14.34
C VAL A 133 5.94 3.39 13.82
N PRO A 134 5.23 2.25 13.95
CA PRO A 134 5.76 0.98 13.44
C PRO A 134 5.92 1.01 11.92
N THR A 135 4.98 1.64 11.19
CA THR A 135 5.05 1.76 9.72
C THR A 135 6.33 2.48 9.27
N LEU A 136 6.64 3.63 9.86
CA LEU A 136 7.79 4.42 9.44
C LEU A 136 9.11 3.88 9.99
N VAL A 137 9.10 3.20 11.13
CA VAL A 137 10.27 2.42 11.59
C VAL A 137 10.53 1.26 10.62
N ALA A 138 9.49 0.56 10.15
CA ALA A 138 9.64 -0.47 9.11
C ALA A 138 10.25 0.11 7.81
N VAL A 139 9.86 1.32 7.40
CA VAL A 139 10.48 2.02 6.26
C VAL A 139 11.98 2.21 6.47
N LEU A 140 12.40 2.67 7.64
CA LEU A 140 13.83 2.83 7.97
C LEU A 140 14.55 1.49 7.99
N THR A 141 13.91 0.45 8.53
CA THR A 141 14.45 -0.92 8.56
C THR A 141 14.67 -1.45 7.15
N VAL A 142 13.66 -1.36 6.29
CA VAL A 142 13.74 -1.79 4.89
C VAL A 142 14.79 -0.98 4.12
N LYS A 143 14.87 0.32 4.37
CA LYS A 143 15.84 1.19 3.68
C LYS A 143 17.28 0.91 4.08
N HIS A 144 17.56 0.75 5.39
CA HIS A 144 18.90 0.76 5.95
C HIS A 144 19.42 -0.60 6.43
N ALA A 145 18.53 -1.45 7.00
CA ALA A 145 18.91 -2.73 7.57
C ALA A 145 18.79 -3.90 6.58
N LEU A 146 17.89 -3.82 5.58
CA LEU A 146 17.73 -4.88 4.59
C LEU A 146 18.62 -4.68 3.36
N LEU A 147 19.27 -5.76 2.93
CA LEU A 147 19.97 -5.86 1.65
C LEU A 147 18.98 -6.07 0.49
N LYS A 148 19.46 -6.06 -0.75
CA LYS A 148 18.63 -6.30 -1.94
C LYS A 148 17.88 -7.64 -1.89
N SER A 149 18.55 -8.70 -1.44
CA SER A 149 17.96 -10.03 -1.26
C SER A 149 16.83 -10.02 -0.23
N GLY A 150 17.05 -9.35 0.91
CA GLY A 150 16.05 -9.25 1.98
C GLY A 150 14.80 -8.48 1.55
N LYS A 151 14.97 -7.38 0.80
CA LYS A 151 13.84 -6.62 0.24
C LYS A 151 13.01 -7.47 -0.72
N ARG A 152 13.66 -8.30 -1.53
CA ARG A 152 12.98 -9.23 -2.43
C ARG A 152 12.23 -10.31 -1.64
N LEU A 153 12.90 -10.94 -0.65
CA LEU A 153 12.30 -11.95 0.21
C LEU A 153 11.07 -11.40 0.96
N LEU A 154 11.18 -10.19 1.51
CA LEU A 154 10.06 -9.52 2.19
C LEU A 154 8.82 -9.43 1.29
N LEU A 155 8.97 -8.93 0.05
CA LEU A 155 7.84 -8.79 -0.85
C LEU A 155 7.29 -10.16 -1.31
N HIS A 156 8.12 -11.20 -1.41
CA HIS A 156 7.63 -12.56 -1.66
C HIS A 156 6.76 -13.06 -0.50
N ILE A 157 7.20 -12.85 0.75
CA ILE A 157 6.41 -13.24 1.94
C ILE A 157 5.06 -12.48 1.95
N VAL A 158 5.06 -11.19 1.64
CA VAL A 158 3.84 -10.36 1.57
C VAL A 158 2.87 -10.89 0.50
N VAL A 159 3.35 -11.27 -0.67
CA VAL A 159 2.51 -11.84 -1.74
C VAL A 159 1.92 -13.19 -1.32
N TRP A 160 2.70 -14.05 -0.68
CA TRP A 160 2.20 -15.33 -0.17
C TRP A 160 1.23 -15.16 1.01
N ASN A 161 1.44 -14.17 1.86
CA ASN A 161 0.47 -13.79 2.89
C ASN A 161 -0.88 -13.39 2.27
N GLY A 162 -0.87 -12.58 1.21
CA GLY A 162 -2.08 -12.24 0.48
C GLY A 162 -2.79 -13.48 -0.09
N PHE A 163 -2.06 -14.45 -0.60
CA PHE A 163 -2.60 -15.73 -1.05
C PHE A 163 -3.30 -16.49 0.10
N LEU A 164 -2.68 -16.57 1.26
CA LEU A 164 -3.29 -17.23 2.43
C LEU A 164 -4.59 -16.52 2.85
N LEU A 165 -4.60 -15.19 2.86
CA LEU A 165 -5.81 -14.42 3.17
C LEU A 165 -6.93 -14.63 2.13
N ALA A 166 -6.59 -14.83 0.86
CA ALA A 166 -7.57 -15.16 -0.16
C ALA A 166 -8.13 -16.58 0.01
N ILE A 167 -7.32 -17.55 0.50
CA ILE A 167 -7.82 -18.87 0.88
C ILE A 167 -8.82 -18.75 2.04
N ILE A 168 -8.55 -17.90 3.04
CA ILE A 168 -9.48 -17.64 4.13
C ILE A 168 -10.85 -17.18 3.60
N VAL A 169 -10.90 -16.32 2.57
CA VAL A 169 -12.16 -15.92 1.92
C VAL A 169 -12.94 -17.15 1.44
N ALA A 170 -12.28 -18.04 0.69
CA ALA A 170 -12.94 -19.24 0.17
C ALA A 170 -13.47 -20.13 1.29
N VAL A 171 -12.71 -20.32 2.37
CA VAL A 171 -13.13 -21.13 3.53
C VAL A 171 -14.28 -20.45 4.27
N GLN A 172 -14.22 -19.14 4.49
CA GLN A 172 -15.29 -18.38 5.14
C GLN A 172 -16.60 -18.45 4.34
N SER A 173 -16.51 -18.29 3.00
CA SER A 173 -17.68 -18.44 2.11
C SER A 173 -18.27 -19.85 2.18
N ALA A 174 -17.43 -20.88 2.11
CA ALA A 174 -17.89 -22.29 2.17
C ALA A 174 -18.49 -22.67 3.52
N THR A 175 -18.10 -22.03 4.61
CA THR A 175 -18.57 -22.33 5.98
C THR A 175 -19.65 -21.37 6.48
N GLY A 176 -20.09 -20.41 5.66
CA GLY A 176 -21.13 -19.44 6.04
C GLY A 176 -20.70 -18.54 7.21
N ALA A 177 -19.45 -18.09 7.24
CA ALA A 177 -18.94 -17.20 8.28
C ALA A 177 -19.75 -15.89 8.34
N LYS A 178 -20.06 -15.44 9.56
CA LYS A 178 -20.82 -14.21 9.81
C LYS A 178 -19.96 -12.99 10.11
N GLY A 179 -18.65 -13.12 10.06
CA GLY A 179 -17.69 -12.03 10.27
C GLY A 179 -16.25 -12.47 10.04
N PRO A 180 -15.30 -11.55 10.08
CA PRO A 180 -13.87 -11.83 9.87
C PRO A 180 -13.39 -12.89 10.88
N LEU A 181 -12.64 -13.88 10.42
CA LEU A 181 -12.14 -14.99 11.24
C LEU A 181 -13.22 -15.68 12.08
N TRP A 182 -14.44 -15.84 11.51
CA TRP A 182 -15.62 -16.45 12.18
C TRP A 182 -16.06 -15.75 13.47
N THR A 183 -15.66 -14.48 13.66
CA THR A 183 -16.22 -13.68 14.75
C THR A 183 -17.68 -13.34 14.45
N ASP A 184 -18.51 -13.30 15.47
CA ASP A 184 -19.87 -12.79 15.32
C ASP A 184 -19.87 -11.30 15.70
N LEU A 185 -19.99 -10.44 14.71
CA LEU A 185 -20.01 -8.98 14.90
C LEU A 185 -21.45 -8.43 14.98
N GLY A 186 -22.46 -9.31 15.08
CA GLY A 186 -23.87 -8.92 15.10
C GLY A 186 -24.45 -8.62 13.71
N ALA A 187 -25.63 -8.00 13.67
CA ALA A 187 -26.39 -7.74 12.44
C ALA A 187 -25.65 -6.82 11.43
N ASP A 188 -24.70 -6.02 11.90
CA ASP A 188 -23.91 -5.11 11.05
C ASP A 188 -22.74 -5.79 10.32
N ALA A 189 -22.53 -7.08 10.56
CA ALA A 189 -21.41 -7.86 9.99
C ALA A 189 -21.62 -8.32 8.54
N SER A 190 -22.62 -7.81 7.82
CA SER A 190 -22.85 -8.16 6.40
C SER A 190 -21.77 -7.67 5.45
N TYR A 191 -20.83 -6.85 5.92
CA TYR A 191 -19.80 -6.21 5.11
C TYR A 191 -18.38 -6.56 5.59
N PHE A 192 -17.91 -7.79 5.38
CA PHE A 192 -16.53 -8.14 5.58
C PHE A 192 -15.97 -8.92 4.38
N PHE A 193 -14.66 -8.92 4.22
CA PHE A 193 -13.98 -9.73 3.23
C PHE A 193 -12.63 -10.23 3.77
N SER A 194 -12.45 -11.55 3.85
CA SER A 194 -11.29 -12.16 4.53
C SER A 194 -11.23 -11.74 6.01
N THR A 195 -10.13 -11.16 6.39
CA THR A 195 -9.88 -10.61 7.73
C THR A 195 -10.24 -9.13 7.85
N PHE A 196 -10.64 -8.49 6.75
CA PHE A 196 -10.97 -7.06 6.73
C PHE A 196 -12.44 -6.85 7.04
N GLY A 197 -12.72 -5.97 7.99
CA GLY A 197 -14.10 -5.55 8.33
C GLY A 197 -14.73 -4.59 7.32
N TYR A 198 -14.00 -4.22 6.25
CA TYR A 198 -14.49 -3.33 5.20
C TYR A 198 -14.00 -3.78 3.82
N PRO A 199 -14.91 -4.16 2.89
CA PRO A 199 -14.55 -4.73 1.59
C PRO A 199 -13.66 -3.84 0.72
N ASN A 200 -13.85 -2.52 0.75
CA ASN A 200 -13.05 -1.60 -0.05
C ASN A 200 -11.58 -1.58 0.38
N MET A 201 -11.31 -1.73 1.69
CA MET A 201 -9.94 -1.90 2.19
C MET A 201 -9.35 -3.25 1.75
N ALA A 202 -10.12 -4.34 1.84
CA ALA A 202 -9.69 -5.63 1.32
C ALA A 202 -9.37 -5.56 -0.18
N GLY A 203 -10.21 -4.87 -0.95
CA GLY A 203 -10.01 -4.65 -2.39
C GLY A 203 -8.71 -3.92 -2.73
N ASP A 204 -8.37 -2.86 -2.00
CA ASP A 204 -7.11 -2.14 -2.18
C ASP A 204 -5.91 -3.02 -1.79
N PHE A 205 -6.02 -3.77 -0.68
CA PHE A 205 -5.01 -4.72 -0.24
C PHE A 205 -4.73 -5.76 -1.33
N PHE A 206 -5.75 -6.47 -1.84
CA PHE A 206 -5.56 -7.49 -2.86
C PHE A 206 -5.13 -6.92 -4.21
N THR A 207 -5.54 -5.70 -4.56
CA THR A 207 -5.04 -4.96 -5.75
C THR A 207 -3.53 -4.73 -5.64
N THR A 208 -3.05 -4.34 -4.47
CA THR A 208 -1.61 -4.17 -4.21
C THR A 208 -0.87 -5.51 -4.25
N ILE A 209 -1.41 -6.58 -3.63
CA ILE A 209 -0.83 -7.94 -3.70
C ILE A 209 -0.72 -8.42 -5.14
N PHE A 210 -1.76 -8.21 -5.96
CA PHE A 210 -1.74 -8.55 -7.38
C PHE A 210 -0.60 -7.84 -8.12
N ALA A 211 -0.48 -6.53 -7.95
CA ALA A 211 0.57 -5.74 -8.60
C ALA A 211 1.98 -6.22 -8.20
N LEU A 212 2.21 -6.41 -6.88
CA LEU A 212 3.48 -6.91 -6.35
C LEU A 212 3.81 -8.30 -6.90
N GLY A 213 2.85 -9.23 -6.86
CA GLY A 213 3.01 -10.60 -7.36
C GLY A 213 3.37 -10.62 -8.84
N PHE A 214 2.68 -9.82 -9.66
CA PHE A 214 2.96 -9.69 -11.09
C PHE A 214 4.36 -9.13 -11.36
N GLY A 215 4.75 -8.06 -10.64
CA GLY A 215 6.07 -7.47 -10.77
C GLY A 215 7.19 -8.44 -10.39
N LEU A 216 7.03 -9.17 -9.29
CA LEU A 216 8.00 -10.19 -8.83
C LEU A 216 8.07 -11.37 -9.81
N TRP A 217 6.95 -11.87 -10.32
CA TRP A 217 6.92 -12.89 -11.36
C TRP A 217 7.70 -12.47 -12.60
N ARG A 218 7.48 -11.25 -13.07
CA ARG A 218 8.22 -10.71 -14.22
C ARG A 218 9.73 -10.65 -13.96
N ARG A 219 10.13 -10.22 -12.77
CA ARG A 219 11.55 -10.19 -12.37
C ARG A 219 12.16 -11.59 -12.35
N GLN A 220 11.43 -12.57 -11.84
CA GLN A 220 11.87 -13.95 -11.83
C GLN A 220 12.10 -14.50 -13.23
N LEU A 221 11.24 -14.17 -14.21
CA LEU A 221 11.46 -14.53 -15.61
C LEU A 221 12.77 -13.93 -16.16
N GLU A 222 13.06 -12.67 -15.82
CA GLU A 222 14.29 -11.99 -16.24
C GLU A 222 15.54 -12.62 -15.62
N ASP A 223 15.49 -12.95 -14.33
CA ASP A 223 16.61 -13.61 -13.63
C ASP A 223 16.88 -15.00 -14.20
N ILE A 224 15.84 -15.78 -14.53
CA ILE A 224 15.98 -17.10 -15.19
C ILE A 224 16.51 -16.96 -16.62
N GLU A 225 16.03 -15.98 -17.40
CA GLU A 225 16.55 -15.72 -18.75
C GLU A 225 18.04 -15.36 -18.74
N SER A 226 18.51 -14.63 -17.72
CA SER A 226 19.93 -14.30 -17.58
C SER A 226 20.78 -15.52 -17.22
N GLN A 227 20.31 -16.37 -16.29
CA GLN A 227 20.99 -17.62 -15.95
C GLN A 227 21.10 -18.59 -17.13
N LEU A 228 20.02 -18.72 -17.93
CA LEU A 228 20.04 -19.56 -19.14
C LEU A 228 21.03 -19.08 -20.21
N LYS A 229 21.34 -17.79 -20.23
CA LYS A 229 22.38 -17.24 -21.15
C LYS A 229 23.79 -17.53 -20.65
N GLU A 230 23.98 -17.54 -19.34
CA GLU A 230 25.29 -17.77 -18.71
C GLU A 230 25.67 -19.25 -18.66
N GLU A 231 24.72 -20.14 -18.35
CA GLU A 231 24.97 -21.58 -18.12
C GLU A 231 24.77 -22.47 -19.36
N GLY A 232 24.30 -21.94 -20.49
CA GLY A 232 23.97 -22.69 -21.69
C GLY A 232 22.54 -23.29 -21.69
N ARG A 233 21.88 -23.24 -22.84
CA ARG A 233 20.44 -23.47 -22.97
C ARG A 233 19.96 -24.90 -22.71
N ASP A 234 20.82 -25.91 -22.79
CA ASP A 234 20.37 -27.29 -22.98
C ASP A 234 20.20 -28.09 -21.67
N LYS A 235 20.88 -27.74 -20.61
CA LYS A 235 20.80 -28.48 -19.34
C LYS A 235 19.57 -28.16 -18.47
N LEU A 236 19.01 -26.96 -18.58
CA LEU A 236 17.89 -26.49 -17.72
C LEU A 236 16.50 -26.74 -18.32
N LYS A 237 16.37 -26.93 -19.65
CA LYS A 237 15.08 -27.07 -20.32
C LYS A 237 14.35 -28.40 -20.10
N GLN A 238 15.04 -29.44 -19.65
CA GLN A 238 14.48 -30.79 -19.54
C GLN A 238 13.77 -31.12 -18.22
N SER A 239 13.73 -30.22 -17.25
CA SER A 239 13.16 -30.51 -15.94
C SER A 239 11.76 -29.90 -15.73
N HIS A 240 10.76 -30.72 -15.36
CA HIS A 240 9.45 -30.26 -14.87
C HIS A 240 9.57 -29.24 -13.73
N THR A 241 10.59 -29.34 -12.90
CA THR A 241 10.93 -28.36 -11.84
C THR A 241 11.24 -26.97 -12.40
N PHE A 242 11.68 -26.87 -13.66
CA PHE A 242 11.97 -25.61 -14.33
C PHE A 242 10.70 -24.80 -14.61
N PHE A 243 9.60 -25.43 -15.04
CA PHE A 243 8.32 -24.78 -15.26
C PHE A 243 7.78 -24.19 -13.96
N TRP A 244 7.79 -24.96 -12.86
CA TRP A 244 7.32 -24.49 -11.56
C TRP A 244 8.19 -23.37 -11.00
N LYS A 245 9.51 -23.49 -11.05
CA LYS A 245 10.43 -22.41 -10.67
C LYS A 245 10.15 -21.12 -11.44
N LYS A 246 9.70 -21.21 -12.67
CA LYS A 246 9.41 -20.06 -13.55
C LYS A 246 8.08 -19.39 -13.24
N HIS A 247 7.08 -20.11 -12.76
CA HIS A 247 5.69 -19.64 -12.75
C HIS A 247 4.98 -19.72 -11.38
N TYR A 248 5.62 -20.18 -10.32
CA TYR A 248 4.95 -20.37 -9.03
C TYR A 248 4.29 -19.10 -8.47
N LEU A 249 4.80 -17.91 -8.81
CA LEU A 249 4.21 -16.64 -8.38
C LEU A 249 2.93 -16.26 -9.16
N LEU A 250 2.65 -16.92 -10.29
CA LEU A 250 1.38 -16.67 -10.99
C LEU A 250 0.17 -17.11 -10.18
N ILE A 251 0.30 -18.19 -9.37
CA ILE A 251 -0.79 -18.70 -8.54
C ILE A 251 -1.26 -17.62 -7.53
N PRO A 252 -0.39 -17.14 -6.61
CA PRO A 252 -0.81 -16.11 -5.67
C PRO A 252 -1.22 -14.81 -6.37
N THR A 253 -0.62 -14.48 -7.51
CA THR A 253 -0.98 -13.29 -8.30
C THR A 253 -2.39 -13.40 -8.87
N ALA A 254 -2.73 -14.52 -9.52
CA ALA A 254 -4.07 -14.76 -10.09
C ALA A 254 -5.13 -14.79 -8.97
N VAL A 255 -4.85 -15.48 -7.88
CA VAL A 255 -5.76 -15.56 -6.73
C VAL A 255 -6.00 -14.17 -6.12
N ALA A 256 -4.98 -13.33 -6.00
CA ALA A 256 -5.15 -11.96 -5.53
C ALA A 256 -5.99 -11.10 -6.48
N TYR A 257 -5.86 -11.29 -7.81
CA TYR A 257 -6.72 -10.63 -8.80
C TYR A 257 -8.19 -10.98 -8.61
N PHE A 258 -8.49 -12.27 -8.51
CA PHE A 258 -9.86 -12.73 -8.28
C PHE A 258 -10.39 -12.29 -6.92
N ALA A 259 -9.55 -12.30 -5.87
CA ALA A 259 -9.95 -11.79 -4.56
C ALA A 259 -10.31 -10.30 -4.63
N ALA A 260 -9.51 -9.46 -5.30
CA ALA A 260 -9.81 -8.03 -5.45
C ALA A 260 -11.16 -7.77 -6.16
N ILE A 261 -11.48 -8.54 -7.21
CA ILE A 261 -12.76 -8.43 -7.92
C ILE A 261 -13.93 -8.86 -7.02
N ASN A 262 -13.79 -9.98 -6.31
CA ASN A 262 -14.84 -10.53 -5.46
C ASN A 262 -15.11 -9.72 -4.18
N THR A 263 -14.32 -8.68 -3.88
CA THR A 263 -14.65 -7.72 -2.81
C THR A 263 -15.89 -6.88 -3.13
N LEU A 264 -16.36 -6.87 -4.38
CA LEU A 264 -17.45 -6.03 -4.90
C LEU A 264 -17.17 -4.52 -4.75
N SER A 265 -15.93 -4.15 -4.49
CA SER A 265 -15.49 -2.76 -4.45
C SER A 265 -15.30 -2.24 -5.88
N ARG A 266 -16.16 -1.33 -6.33
CA ARG A 266 -16.11 -0.73 -7.69
C ARG A 266 -14.74 -0.15 -8.00
N ALA A 267 -14.16 0.58 -7.04
CA ALA A 267 -12.83 1.17 -7.19
C ALA A 267 -11.76 0.08 -7.37
N SER A 268 -11.81 -0.99 -6.57
CA SER A 268 -10.85 -2.08 -6.65
C SER A 268 -10.98 -2.88 -7.95
N ILE A 269 -12.20 -3.15 -8.42
CA ILE A 269 -12.44 -3.81 -9.72
C ILE A 269 -11.82 -2.99 -10.85
N MET A 270 -12.06 -1.68 -10.88
CA MET A 270 -11.51 -0.79 -11.89
C MET A 270 -9.97 -0.72 -11.81
N LEU A 271 -9.43 -0.54 -10.62
CA LEU A 271 -7.99 -0.34 -10.42
C LEU A 271 -7.19 -1.62 -10.67
N VAL A 272 -7.64 -2.79 -10.19
CA VAL A 272 -6.94 -4.06 -10.43
C VAL A 272 -6.96 -4.43 -11.91
N THR A 273 -8.07 -4.17 -12.61
CA THR A 273 -8.19 -4.40 -14.05
C THR A 273 -7.28 -3.47 -14.84
N LEU A 274 -7.26 -2.17 -14.50
CA LEU A 274 -6.37 -1.19 -15.12
C LEU A 274 -4.88 -1.54 -14.89
N ILE A 275 -4.50 -1.90 -13.66
CA ILE A 275 -3.14 -2.36 -13.35
C ILE A 275 -2.80 -3.60 -14.17
N GLY A 276 -3.70 -4.58 -14.26
CA GLY A 276 -3.51 -5.79 -15.04
C GLY A 276 -3.24 -5.47 -16.52
N LEU A 277 -4.03 -4.59 -17.11
CA LEU A 277 -3.86 -4.13 -18.50
C LEU A 277 -2.51 -3.41 -18.69
N VAL A 278 -2.19 -2.46 -17.83
CA VAL A 278 -0.94 -1.69 -17.93
C VAL A 278 0.29 -2.60 -17.74
N MET A 279 0.26 -3.52 -16.78
CA MET A 279 1.33 -4.50 -16.56
C MET A 279 1.45 -5.49 -17.75
N PHE A 280 0.33 -5.88 -18.35
CA PHE A 280 0.34 -6.70 -19.56
C PHE A 280 1.00 -5.94 -20.72
N VAL A 281 0.60 -4.70 -20.97
CA VAL A 281 1.20 -3.85 -22.02
C VAL A 281 2.69 -3.65 -21.76
N HIS A 282 3.10 -3.36 -20.52
CA HIS A 282 4.50 -3.27 -20.13
C HIS A 282 5.27 -4.56 -20.48
N THR A 283 4.73 -5.71 -20.08
CA THR A 283 5.34 -7.02 -20.33
C THR A 283 5.46 -7.31 -21.81
N ALA A 284 4.36 -7.14 -22.57
CA ALA A 284 4.32 -7.35 -24.02
C ALA A 284 5.36 -6.46 -24.73
N THR A 285 5.41 -5.18 -24.37
CA THR A 285 6.37 -4.24 -24.94
C THR A 285 7.81 -4.67 -24.67
N CYS A 286 8.15 -5.02 -23.43
CA CYS A 286 9.49 -5.48 -23.05
C CYS A 286 9.88 -6.77 -23.80
N MET A 287 8.95 -7.70 -23.99
CA MET A 287 9.17 -8.94 -24.75
C MET A 287 9.34 -8.67 -26.26
N LEU A 288 8.45 -7.87 -26.83
CA LEU A 288 8.48 -7.53 -28.26
C LEU A 288 9.77 -6.79 -28.64
N MET A 289 10.27 -5.92 -27.74
CA MET A 289 11.53 -5.19 -27.99
C MET A 289 12.76 -6.11 -28.08
N LYS A 290 12.73 -7.28 -27.45
CA LYS A 290 13.81 -8.29 -27.49
C LYS A 290 13.75 -9.18 -28.73
N MET A 291 12.67 -9.12 -29.55
CA MET A 291 12.46 -9.98 -30.72
C MET A 291 12.89 -9.31 -32.03
N SER A 292 13.21 -10.11 -33.06
CA SER A 292 13.42 -9.62 -34.43
C SER A 292 12.09 -9.12 -35.05
N ARG A 293 12.14 -8.19 -36.00
CA ARG A 293 10.96 -7.56 -36.62
C ARG A 293 9.86 -8.55 -37.07
N PRO A 294 10.16 -9.62 -37.85
CA PRO A 294 9.12 -10.54 -38.32
C PRO A 294 8.48 -11.34 -37.16
N ARG A 295 9.27 -11.67 -36.13
CA ARG A 295 8.75 -12.35 -34.92
C ARG A 295 7.90 -11.42 -34.07
N ARG A 296 8.24 -10.13 -34.02
CA ARG A 296 7.47 -9.10 -33.26
C ARG A 296 6.03 -9.01 -33.76
N PHE A 297 5.85 -8.94 -35.08
CA PHE A 297 4.51 -8.84 -35.67
C PHE A 297 3.65 -10.07 -35.32
N LYS A 298 4.19 -11.29 -35.55
CA LYS A 298 3.48 -12.54 -35.21
C LYS A 298 3.14 -12.63 -33.73
N ALA A 299 4.11 -12.31 -32.85
CA ALA A 299 3.90 -12.34 -31.39
C ALA A 299 2.90 -11.27 -30.94
N GLY A 300 2.91 -10.09 -31.56
CA GLY A 300 1.93 -9.03 -31.30
C GLY A 300 0.51 -9.45 -31.65
N VAL A 301 0.30 -10.04 -32.83
CA VAL A 301 -1.01 -10.54 -33.26
C VAL A 301 -1.51 -11.65 -32.34
N VAL A 302 -0.67 -12.67 -32.08
CA VAL A 302 -1.04 -13.78 -31.19
C VAL A 302 -1.32 -13.28 -29.75
N GLY A 303 -0.50 -12.35 -29.23
CA GLY A 303 -0.70 -11.78 -27.91
C GLY A 303 -1.99 -10.97 -27.81
N SER A 304 -2.31 -10.14 -28.81
CA SER A 304 -3.56 -9.38 -28.87
C SER A 304 -4.78 -10.29 -28.95
N PHE A 305 -4.71 -11.35 -29.75
CA PHE A 305 -5.78 -12.35 -29.84
C PHE A 305 -5.98 -13.10 -28.52
N ALA A 306 -4.88 -13.54 -27.90
CA ALA A 306 -4.95 -14.21 -26.58
C ALA A 306 -5.54 -13.29 -25.51
N LEU A 307 -5.15 -11.99 -25.51
CA LEU A 307 -5.73 -11.01 -24.59
C LEU A 307 -7.22 -10.84 -24.81
N ALA A 308 -7.65 -10.70 -26.08
CA ALA A 308 -9.06 -10.57 -26.41
C ALA A 308 -9.87 -11.79 -25.94
N VAL A 309 -9.34 -13.01 -26.15
CA VAL A 309 -9.97 -14.26 -25.68
C VAL A 309 -10.05 -14.26 -24.13
N ILE A 310 -8.96 -13.91 -23.43
CA ILE A 310 -8.95 -13.88 -21.95
C ILE A 310 -9.99 -12.87 -21.45
N VAL A 311 -10.03 -11.67 -22.02
CA VAL A 311 -11.00 -10.63 -21.62
C VAL A 311 -12.42 -11.11 -21.86
N THR A 312 -12.71 -11.68 -23.04
CA THR A 312 -14.04 -12.22 -23.36
C THR A 312 -14.45 -13.32 -22.39
N LEU A 313 -13.57 -14.30 -22.15
CA LEU A 313 -13.86 -15.39 -21.20
C LEU A 313 -14.05 -14.86 -19.77
N SER A 314 -13.28 -13.85 -19.36
CA SER A 314 -13.43 -13.22 -18.03
C SER A 314 -14.76 -12.51 -17.90
N LEU A 315 -15.23 -11.81 -18.95
CA LEU A 315 -16.53 -11.16 -18.97
C LEU A 315 -17.68 -12.20 -18.97
N CYS A 316 -17.56 -13.28 -19.77
CA CYS A 316 -18.57 -14.35 -19.82
C CYS A 316 -18.66 -15.17 -18.52
N ALA A 317 -17.54 -15.30 -17.80
CA ALA A 317 -17.45 -16.06 -16.55
C ALA A 317 -17.61 -15.18 -15.31
N MET A 318 -17.97 -13.90 -15.49
CA MET A 318 -18.11 -12.95 -14.37
C MET A 318 -19.32 -13.35 -13.50
N PRO A 319 -19.14 -13.47 -12.16
CA PRO A 319 -20.26 -13.72 -11.25
C PRO A 319 -21.33 -12.61 -11.37
N GLU A 320 -22.60 -12.98 -11.24
CA GLU A 320 -23.72 -12.03 -11.39
C GLU A 320 -23.60 -10.83 -10.44
N ASP A 321 -23.12 -11.04 -9.21
CA ASP A 321 -22.95 -9.94 -8.24
C ASP A 321 -21.88 -8.96 -8.70
N VAL A 322 -20.76 -9.44 -9.26
CA VAL A 322 -19.72 -8.59 -9.84
C VAL A 322 -20.26 -7.86 -11.07
N GLN A 323 -21.04 -8.53 -11.93
CA GLN A 323 -21.63 -7.91 -13.11
C GLN A 323 -22.59 -6.78 -12.70
N ARG A 324 -23.46 -7.00 -11.71
CA ARG A 324 -24.33 -5.96 -11.18
C ARG A 324 -23.55 -4.74 -10.68
N GLU A 325 -22.45 -4.96 -9.96
CA GLU A 325 -21.61 -3.84 -9.50
C GLU A 325 -20.94 -3.09 -10.66
N VAL A 326 -20.46 -3.81 -11.69
CA VAL A 326 -19.89 -3.19 -12.90
C VAL A 326 -20.93 -2.38 -13.64
N ASP A 327 -22.15 -2.89 -13.81
CA ASP A 327 -23.25 -2.20 -14.50
C ASP A 327 -23.68 -0.89 -13.78
N THR A 328 -23.43 -0.81 -12.46
CA THR A 328 -23.69 0.42 -11.69
C THR A 328 -22.59 1.47 -11.78
N ILE A 329 -21.45 1.15 -12.42
CA ILE A 329 -20.34 2.10 -12.56
C ILE A 329 -20.74 3.22 -13.52
N ASN A 330 -21.03 4.38 -12.94
CA ASN A 330 -21.30 5.62 -13.68
C ASN A 330 -20.09 6.54 -13.61
N THR A 331 -19.52 6.90 -14.76
CA THR A 331 -18.34 7.77 -14.84
C THR A 331 -18.58 9.14 -14.18
N GLY A 332 -19.81 9.67 -14.25
CA GLY A 332 -20.21 10.90 -13.58
C GLY A 332 -20.18 10.77 -12.05
N GLU A 333 -20.65 9.64 -11.52
CA GLU A 333 -20.61 9.36 -10.08
C GLU A 333 -19.17 9.19 -9.58
N VAL A 334 -18.34 8.45 -10.32
CA VAL A 334 -16.91 8.29 -10.01
C VAL A 334 -16.21 9.65 -9.94
N LEU A 335 -16.44 10.51 -10.96
CA LEU A 335 -15.87 11.84 -10.99
C LEU A 335 -16.39 12.73 -9.84
N ASN A 336 -17.68 12.65 -9.52
CA ASN A 336 -18.27 13.37 -8.39
C ASN A 336 -17.68 12.91 -7.05
N ARG A 337 -17.44 11.60 -6.87
CA ARG A 337 -16.76 11.07 -5.67
C ARG A 337 -15.32 11.59 -5.58
N MET A 338 -14.55 11.51 -6.66
CA MET A 338 -13.16 12.00 -6.69
C MET A 338 -13.05 13.50 -6.46
N THR A 339 -13.99 14.29 -6.99
CA THR A 339 -14.01 15.75 -6.83
C THR A 339 -14.75 16.23 -5.59
N GLY A 340 -15.40 15.30 -4.86
CA GLY A 340 -16.23 15.61 -3.70
C GLY A 340 -17.49 16.40 -4.02
N LYS A 341 -17.86 16.50 -5.30
CA LYS A 341 -19.03 17.26 -5.75
C LYS A 341 -20.31 16.55 -5.28
N GLY A 342 -21.13 17.25 -4.50
CA GLY A 342 -22.36 16.70 -3.93
C GLY A 342 -22.18 15.83 -2.68
N GLN A 343 -20.94 15.66 -2.19
CA GLN A 343 -20.68 14.92 -0.95
C GLN A 343 -20.63 15.87 0.25
N TYR A 344 -21.55 15.72 1.18
CA TYR A 344 -21.61 16.56 2.37
C TYR A 344 -20.39 16.39 3.27
N HIS A 345 -19.81 15.19 3.35
CA HIS A 345 -18.59 14.94 4.12
C HIS A 345 -17.42 15.80 3.66
N VAL A 346 -17.25 16.01 2.35
CA VAL A 346 -16.19 16.86 1.80
C VAL A 346 -16.44 18.33 2.14
N ARG A 347 -17.72 18.78 2.08
CA ARG A 347 -18.10 20.14 2.48
C ARG A 347 -17.81 20.38 3.95
N VAL A 348 -18.26 19.48 4.83
CA VAL A 348 -18.05 19.54 6.27
C VAL A 348 -16.57 19.53 6.60
N ALA A 349 -15.81 18.58 6.03
CA ALA A 349 -14.37 18.48 6.23
C ALA A 349 -13.63 19.76 5.80
N THR A 350 -14.01 20.34 4.65
CA THR A 350 -13.42 21.60 4.18
C THR A 350 -13.75 22.77 5.09
N SER A 351 -14.96 22.82 5.66
CA SER A 351 -15.35 23.84 6.64
C SER A 351 -14.50 23.75 7.90
N ILE A 352 -14.32 22.56 8.46
CA ILE A 352 -13.49 22.32 9.65
C ILE A 352 -12.03 22.70 9.36
N TRP A 353 -11.48 22.24 8.23
CA TRP A 353 -10.09 22.55 7.88
C TRP A 353 -9.84 24.05 7.75
N ARG A 354 -10.75 24.83 7.16
CA ARG A 354 -10.62 26.29 7.05
C ARG A 354 -10.53 26.99 8.41
N LYS A 355 -11.13 26.40 9.45
CA LYS A 355 -11.06 26.90 10.82
C LYS A 355 -9.74 26.50 11.51
N HIS A 356 -9.15 25.38 11.11
CA HIS A 356 -7.93 24.80 11.69
C HIS A 356 -6.86 24.44 10.64
N PRO A 357 -6.39 25.39 9.78
CA PRO A 357 -5.63 25.06 8.59
C PRO A 357 -4.21 24.54 8.85
N LEU A 358 -3.54 25.01 9.92
CA LEU A 358 -2.11 24.70 10.14
C LEU A 358 -1.90 23.32 10.74
N PHE A 359 -2.58 22.99 11.83
CA PHE A 359 -2.35 21.77 12.62
C PHE A 359 -3.54 20.82 12.62
N GLY A 360 -4.69 21.23 12.06
CA GLY A 360 -5.91 20.46 12.07
C GLY A 360 -6.55 20.34 13.46
N VAL A 361 -7.38 19.32 13.62
CA VAL A 361 -8.18 19.08 14.83
C VAL A 361 -7.71 17.86 15.65
N GLY A 362 -6.51 17.35 15.34
CA GLY A 362 -5.94 16.18 16.00
C GLY A 362 -6.39 14.84 15.39
N GLY A 363 -5.72 13.77 15.79
CA GLY A 363 -5.99 12.44 15.31
C GLY A 363 -7.44 12.00 15.56
N TRP A 364 -8.09 11.49 14.52
CA TRP A 364 -9.52 11.18 14.53
C TRP A 364 -10.45 12.34 14.91
N GLY A 365 -9.94 13.54 14.95
CA GLY A 365 -10.67 14.74 15.37
C GLY A 365 -11.85 15.09 14.48
N TYR A 366 -11.83 14.71 13.18
CA TYR A 366 -12.97 14.91 12.28
C TYR A 366 -14.29 14.39 12.89
N ARG A 367 -14.26 13.23 13.54
CA ARG A 367 -15.43 12.60 14.16
C ARG A 367 -16.08 13.49 15.23
N HIS A 368 -15.31 14.28 15.91
CA HIS A 368 -15.76 15.17 16.98
C HIS A 368 -16.25 16.53 16.47
N PHE A 369 -15.71 17.00 15.35
CA PHE A 369 -16.03 18.33 14.81
C PHE A 369 -17.06 18.31 13.69
N CYS A 370 -17.46 17.14 13.15
CA CYS A 370 -18.30 17.10 11.95
C CYS A 370 -19.75 17.44 12.23
N MET A 371 -20.33 17.01 13.35
CA MET A 371 -21.77 17.17 13.62
C MET A 371 -22.25 18.62 13.67
N PRO A 372 -21.55 19.56 14.36
CA PRO A 372 -21.96 20.97 14.34
C PRO A 372 -21.89 21.65 12.98
N GLU A 373 -21.18 21.07 12.04
CA GLU A 373 -21.06 21.58 10.66
C GLU A 373 -22.07 20.94 9.69
N MET A 374 -22.88 19.99 10.17
CA MET A 374 -23.89 19.28 9.40
C MET A 374 -25.24 19.95 9.49
N THR A 375 -26.01 19.86 8.42
CA THR A 375 -27.44 20.19 8.43
C THR A 375 -28.27 19.07 9.06
N ASP A 376 -29.51 19.36 9.47
CA ASP A 376 -30.39 18.33 10.06
C ASP A 376 -30.60 17.11 9.15
N LYS A 377 -30.68 17.33 7.83
CA LYS A 377 -30.79 16.23 6.85
C LYS A 377 -29.51 15.36 6.78
N GLU A 378 -28.35 15.98 6.88
CA GLU A 378 -27.05 15.27 6.88
C GLU A 378 -26.85 14.49 8.19
N LEU A 379 -27.27 15.04 9.33
CA LEU A 379 -27.30 14.34 10.62
C LEU A 379 -28.21 13.12 10.58
N GLN A 380 -29.38 13.25 9.99
CA GLN A 380 -30.32 12.14 9.81
C GLN A 380 -29.73 11.03 8.91
N CYS A 381 -29.05 11.42 7.84
CA CYS A 381 -28.31 10.50 6.97
C CYS A 381 -27.22 9.73 7.74
N LEU A 382 -26.43 10.45 8.55
CA LEU A 382 -25.38 9.84 9.39
C LEU A 382 -25.95 8.82 10.38
N GLN A 383 -27.08 9.11 11.02
CA GLN A 383 -27.75 8.19 11.95
C GLN A 383 -28.25 6.92 11.26
N THR A 384 -28.64 7.02 9.98
CA THR A 384 -29.18 5.89 9.22
C THR A 384 -28.10 4.97 8.67
N PHE A 385 -26.99 5.55 8.18
CA PHE A 385 -25.96 4.78 7.44
C PHE A 385 -24.66 4.54 8.23
N GLY A 386 -24.50 5.17 9.40
CA GLY A 386 -23.30 5.03 10.22
C GLY A 386 -22.04 5.62 9.54
N GLY A 387 -20.90 5.45 10.18
CA GLY A 387 -19.58 5.73 9.59
C GLY A 387 -19.21 7.22 9.54
N ILE A 388 -18.44 7.71 10.54
CA ILE A 388 -18.00 9.10 10.59
C ILE A 388 -16.60 9.21 9.98
N ASN A 389 -16.52 9.05 8.66
CA ASN A 389 -15.30 9.29 7.88
C ASN A 389 -15.62 10.21 6.70
N VAL A 390 -14.60 10.90 6.20
CA VAL A 390 -14.75 11.81 5.04
C VAL A 390 -14.90 11.03 3.73
N HIS A 391 -14.57 9.72 3.72
CA HIS A 391 -14.40 8.91 2.51
C HIS A 391 -13.47 9.58 1.48
N ASN A 392 -12.46 10.24 1.99
CA ASN A 392 -11.34 10.84 1.27
C ASN A 392 -10.18 10.99 2.25
N ASP A 393 -9.23 10.06 2.21
CA ASP A 393 -8.11 10.01 3.16
C ASP A 393 -7.24 11.27 3.10
N HIS A 394 -7.04 11.84 1.91
CA HIS A 394 -6.22 13.05 1.76
C HIS A 394 -6.84 14.23 2.50
N LEU A 395 -8.15 14.43 2.32
CA LEU A 395 -8.86 15.53 2.97
C LEU A 395 -9.02 15.25 4.47
N GLN A 396 -9.31 14.00 4.86
CA GLN A 396 -9.45 13.67 6.27
C GLN A 396 -8.13 13.85 7.03
N PHE A 397 -7.00 13.43 6.45
CA PHE A 397 -5.69 13.66 7.04
C PHE A 397 -5.36 15.16 7.12
N LEU A 398 -5.73 15.93 6.09
CA LEU A 398 -5.58 17.39 6.08
C LEU A 398 -6.41 18.06 7.17
N VAL A 399 -7.64 17.62 7.40
CA VAL A 399 -8.50 18.12 8.49
C VAL A 399 -7.92 17.79 9.86
N GLU A 400 -7.40 16.59 10.03
CA GLU A 400 -6.90 16.10 11.33
C GLU A 400 -5.51 16.61 11.67
N HIS A 401 -4.62 16.79 10.70
CA HIS A 401 -3.22 17.13 10.91
C HIS A 401 -2.76 18.43 10.22
N GLY A 402 -3.67 19.11 9.55
CA GLY A 402 -3.40 20.38 8.87
C GLY A 402 -2.34 20.31 7.77
N ILE A 403 -1.95 21.47 7.26
CA ILE A 403 -0.90 21.61 6.24
C ILE A 403 0.46 21.12 6.75
N VAL A 404 0.75 21.28 8.05
CA VAL A 404 2.02 20.85 8.63
C VAL A 404 2.15 19.34 8.62
N GLY A 405 1.12 18.60 9.07
CA GLY A 405 1.12 17.13 9.01
C GLY A 405 1.19 16.61 7.58
N MET A 406 0.42 17.22 6.65
CA MET A 406 0.47 16.88 5.23
C MET A 406 1.86 17.14 4.63
N GLY A 407 2.52 18.24 5.04
CA GLY A 407 3.88 18.57 4.64
C GLY A 407 4.91 17.51 5.07
N PHE A 408 4.78 16.97 6.28
CA PHE A 408 5.62 15.86 6.75
C PHE A 408 5.44 14.61 5.88
N LEU A 409 4.20 14.19 5.61
CA LEU A 409 3.94 13.01 4.78
C LEU A 409 4.46 13.20 3.35
N ALA A 410 4.25 14.37 2.77
CA ALA A 410 4.76 14.71 1.44
C ALA A 410 6.30 14.67 1.41
N ALA A 411 6.98 15.24 2.43
CA ALA A 411 8.43 15.21 2.54
C ALA A 411 8.96 13.77 2.69
N ILE A 412 8.34 12.94 3.53
CA ILE A 412 8.69 11.53 3.71
C ILE A 412 8.55 10.79 2.37
N LEU A 413 7.43 10.95 1.66
CA LEU A 413 7.19 10.32 0.37
C LEU A 413 8.22 10.75 -0.68
N VAL A 414 8.49 12.03 -0.78
CA VAL A 414 9.52 12.57 -1.69
C VAL A 414 10.90 11.98 -1.37
N MET A 415 11.27 11.90 -0.10
CA MET A 415 12.58 11.36 0.31
C MET A 415 12.71 9.85 0.07
N ILE A 416 11.60 9.10 0.07
CA ILE A 416 11.58 7.67 -0.31
C ILE A 416 11.74 7.55 -1.83
N LEU A 417 11.04 8.37 -2.61
CA LEU A 417 11.01 8.29 -4.07
C LEU A 417 12.26 8.89 -4.75
N LEU A 418 12.83 9.96 -4.19
CA LEU A 418 13.93 10.71 -4.80
C LEU A 418 15.14 9.85 -5.21
N PRO A 419 15.61 8.85 -4.43
CA PRO A 419 16.72 7.99 -4.87
C PRO A 419 16.34 7.12 -6.07
N VAL A 420 15.07 6.71 -6.19
CA VAL A 420 14.58 5.89 -7.30
C VAL A 420 14.43 6.74 -8.56
N THR A 421 13.89 7.95 -8.45
CA THR A 421 13.74 8.87 -9.60
C THR A 421 15.08 9.33 -10.14
N ARG A 422 16.07 9.61 -9.28
CA ARG A 422 17.45 9.91 -9.71
C ARG A 422 18.06 8.75 -10.49
N GLN A 423 17.96 7.54 -9.94
CA GLN A 423 18.49 6.34 -10.58
C GLN A 423 17.76 6.01 -11.89
N TRP A 424 16.46 6.27 -11.95
CA TRP A 424 15.67 6.18 -13.19
C TRP A 424 16.16 7.20 -14.23
N GLY A 425 16.41 8.44 -13.82
CA GLY A 425 17.02 9.46 -14.69
C GLY A 425 18.37 9.02 -15.28
N ASP A 426 19.20 8.36 -14.48
CA ASP A 426 20.47 7.81 -14.95
C ASP A 426 20.30 6.66 -15.95
N LEU A 427 19.32 5.77 -15.72
CA LEU A 427 18.94 4.72 -16.68
C LEU A 427 18.43 5.31 -18.00
N LEU A 428 17.63 6.38 -17.96
CA LEU A 428 17.16 7.07 -19.16
C LEU A 428 18.30 7.73 -19.93
N LYS A 429 19.25 8.35 -19.23
CA LYS A 429 20.46 8.89 -19.85
C LYS A 429 21.27 7.78 -20.52
N ALA A 430 21.53 6.67 -19.81
CA ALA A 430 22.23 5.52 -20.37
C ALA A 430 21.53 4.95 -21.62
N ALA A 431 20.19 4.87 -21.61
CA ALA A 431 19.41 4.43 -22.76
C ALA A 431 19.57 5.34 -24.00
N ARG A 432 19.92 6.63 -23.83
CA ARG A 432 20.17 7.55 -24.94
C ARG A 432 21.47 7.25 -25.70
N PHE A 433 22.43 6.60 -25.05
CA PHE A 433 23.69 6.19 -25.67
C PHE A 433 23.58 4.84 -26.41
N LEU A 434 22.45 4.12 -26.29
CA LEU A 434 22.20 2.93 -27.10
C LEU A 434 22.08 3.31 -28.57
N GLN A 435 22.43 2.36 -29.47
CA GLN A 435 22.28 2.57 -30.90
C GLN A 435 20.81 2.90 -31.26
N PRO A 436 20.54 3.75 -32.29
CA PRO A 436 19.18 4.20 -32.64
C PRO A 436 18.18 3.07 -32.81
N LYS A 437 18.62 1.89 -33.29
CA LYS A 437 17.77 0.70 -33.45
C LYS A 437 17.39 0.03 -32.12
N GLN A 438 18.07 0.34 -31.02
CA GLN A 438 17.88 -0.25 -29.69
C GLN A 438 17.22 0.73 -28.72
N ARG A 439 17.06 2.00 -29.10
CA ARG A 439 16.40 3.01 -28.27
C ARG A 439 14.90 2.77 -28.22
N PRO A 440 14.28 2.67 -27.04
CA PRO A 440 12.84 2.71 -26.95
C PRO A 440 12.32 4.09 -27.38
N PRO A 441 11.21 4.18 -28.15
CA PRO A 441 10.57 5.46 -28.45
C PRO A 441 10.19 6.18 -27.17
N LEU A 442 10.12 7.51 -27.22
CA LEU A 442 9.88 8.41 -26.08
C LEU A 442 8.75 7.96 -25.14
N PRO A 443 7.56 7.61 -25.61
CA PRO A 443 6.47 7.16 -24.72
C PRO A 443 6.75 5.81 -24.05
N LEU A 444 7.68 5.00 -24.57
CA LEU A 444 8.05 3.70 -24.01
C LEU A 444 9.25 3.75 -23.07
N GLN A 445 9.85 4.92 -22.85
CA GLN A 445 11.00 5.06 -21.94
C GLN A 445 10.64 4.79 -20.47
N ILE A 446 9.39 4.95 -20.07
CA ILE A 446 8.91 4.58 -18.75
C ILE A 446 9.09 3.07 -18.48
N PHE A 447 9.09 2.26 -19.55
CA PHE A 447 9.28 0.80 -19.47
C PHE A 447 10.75 0.37 -19.27
N VAL A 448 11.67 1.31 -19.14
CA VAL A 448 13.07 1.02 -18.72
C VAL A 448 13.13 0.68 -17.22
N LEU A 449 12.09 1.02 -16.45
CA LEU A 449 12.00 0.62 -15.04
C LEU A 449 11.89 -0.91 -14.91
N PRO A 450 12.59 -1.51 -13.93
CA PRO A 450 12.39 -2.92 -13.61
C PRO A 450 10.93 -3.21 -13.25
N ALA A 451 10.41 -4.35 -13.71
CA ALA A 451 9.00 -4.68 -13.54
C ALA A 451 8.49 -4.59 -12.08
N PRO A 452 9.25 -5.00 -11.03
CA PRO A 452 8.80 -4.81 -9.65
C PRO A 452 8.68 -3.33 -9.25
N VAL A 453 9.61 -2.48 -9.70
CA VAL A 453 9.57 -1.05 -9.39
C VAL A 453 8.35 -0.41 -10.05
N PHE A 454 8.10 -0.75 -11.31
CA PHE A 454 6.93 -0.28 -12.04
C PHE A 454 5.63 -0.74 -11.39
N ALA A 455 5.54 -2.01 -10.97
CA ALA A 455 4.39 -2.57 -10.28
C ALA A 455 4.12 -1.89 -8.92
N ILE A 456 5.17 -1.64 -8.12
CA ILE A 456 5.06 -0.93 -6.83
C ILE A 456 4.54 0.49 -7.05
N LEU A 457 5.03 1.20 -8.07
CA LEU A 457 4.55 2.56 -8.38
C LEU A 457 3.09 2.55 -8.83
N LEU A 458 2.67 1.56 -9.66
CA LEU A 458 1.27 1.42 -10.06
C LEU A 458 0.37 1.13 -8.86
N ALA A 459 0.77 0.21 -7.97
CA ALA A 459 0.03 -0.08 -6.75
C ALA A 459 -0.11 1.19 -5.88
N ALA A 460 1.00 1.91 -5.66
CA ALA A 460 0.96 3.14 -4.87
C ALA A 460 0.06 4.21 -5.49
N VAL A 461 0.10 4.40 -6.81
CA VAL A 461 -0.79 5.33 -7.51
C VAL A 461 -2.25 4.89 -7.39
N ALA A 462 -2.53 3.59 -7.51
CA ALA A 462 -3.89 3.04 -7.35
C ALA A 462 -4.44 3.30 -5.94
N THR A 463 -3.67 3.01 -4.89
CA THR A 463 -4.05 3.32 -3.51
C THR A 463 -4.30 4.83 -3.30
N LEU A 464 -3.44 5.70 -3.86
CA LEU A 464 -3.66 7.16 -3.80
C LEU A 464 -4.94 7.58 -4.54
N ILE A 465 -5.24 6.99 -5.70
CA ILE A 465 -6.48 7.26 -6.44
C ILE A 465 -7.69 6.77 -5.63
N HIS A 466 -7.63 5.55 -5.07
CA HIS A 466 -8.69 5.00 -4.23
C HIS A 466 -8.96 5.89 -3.01
N ALA A 467 -7.91 6.45 -2.42
CA ALA A 467 -7.97 7.37 -1.29
C ALA A 467 -8.69 8.71 -1.56
N PHE A 468 -8.98 9.08 -2.80
CA PHE A 468 -9.85 10.22 -3.12
C PHE A 468 -11.34 9.92 -2.98
N GLY A 469 -11.74 8.67 -3.10
CA GLY A 469 -13.16 8.25 -3.04
C GLY A 469 -13.51 7.38 -1.85
N ASP A 470 -12.51 7.02 -1.04
CA ASP A 470 -12.68 6.18 0.16
C ASP A 470 -11.52 6.38 1.16
N CYS A 471 -11.40 5.49 2.15
CA CYS A 471 -10.43 5.58 3.23
C CYS A 471 -9.52 4.33 3.38
N PRO A 472 -8.84 3.86 2.31
CA PRO A 472 -7.99 2.68 2.38
C PRO A 472 -6.80 2.84 3.34
N MET A 473 -6.21 4.04 3.42
CA MET A 473 -5.05 4.31 4.29
C MET A 473 -5.40 4.37 5.79
N ARG A 474 -6.68 4.31 6.15
CA ARG A 474 -7.14 4.09 7.53
C ARG A 474 -6.95 2.64 8.00
N SER A 475 -6.54 1.74 7.11
CA SER A 475 -6.04 0.42 7.44
C SER A 475 -4.53 0.46 7.63
N PRO A 476 -3.99 0.15 8.83
CA PRO A 476 -2.54 0.01 9.05
C PRO A 476 -1.89 -1.03 8.14
N ALA A 477 -2.63 -2.07 7.74
CA ALA A 477 -2.16 -3.05 6.77
C ALA A 477 -1.84 -2.40 5.41
N ILE A 478 -2.73 -1.56 4.90
CA ILE A 478 -2.56 -0.86 3.62
C ILE A 478 -1.51 0.24 3.74
N LEU A 479 -1.60 1.07 4.78
CA LEU A 479 -0.64 2.15 5.03
C LEU A 479 0.80 1.63 5.11
N SER A 480 1.02 0.57 5.90
CA SER A 480 2.36 -0.02 6.05
C SER A 480 2.83 -0.68 4.76
N MET A 481 1.95 -1.40 4.05
CA MET A 481 2.29 -2.02 2.77
C MET A 481 2.64 -0.97 1.70
N PHE A 482 1.92 0.15 1.64
CA PHE A 482 2.20 1.28 0.78
C PHE A 482 3.63 1.82 1.02
N PHE A 483 3.94 2.25 2.23
CA PHE A 483 5.24 2.86 2.53
C PHE A 483 6.40 1.86 2.45
N VAL A 484 6.21 0.64 2.93
CA VAL A 484 7.26 -0.40 2.94
C VAL A 484 7.59 -0.89 1.53
N SER A 485 6.59 -1.07 0.66
CA SER A 485 6.84 -1.46 -0.73
C SER A 485 7.60 -0.38 -1.49
N LEU A 486 7.25 0.90 -1.30
CA LEU A 486 8.01 2.04 -1.85
C LEU A 486 9.48 2.05 -1.35
N ALA A 487 9.72 1.82 -0.06
CA ALA A 487 11.07 1.74 0.49
C ALA A 487 11.87 0.55 -0.07
N ALA A 488 11.19 -0.54 -0.45
CA ALA A 488 11.82 -1.75 -1.00
C ALA A 488 12.27 -1.57 -2.46
N MET A 489 11.75 -0.60 -3.22
CA MET A 489 12.01 -0.43 -4.67
C MET A 489 13.49 -0.44 -5.03
N ARG A 490 14.36 0.17 -4.20
CA ARG A 490 15.81 0.16 -4.44
C ARG A 490 16.43 -1.25 -4.47
N GLY A 491 15.77 -2.24 -3.91
CA GLY A 491 16.17 -3.65 -3.98
C GLY A 491 16.15 -4.23 -5.40
N PHE A 492 15.36 -3.62 -6.27
CA PHE A 492 15.14 -4.09 -7.65
C PHE A 492 15.82 -3.22 -8.70
N MET A 493 16.31 -2.04 -8.32
CA MET A 493 17.05 -1.19 -9.24
C MET A 493 18.43 -1.80 -9.58
N PRO A 494 18.88 -1.69 -10.83
CA PRO A 494 20.22 -2.10 -11.23
C PRO A 494 21.27 -1.40 -10.36
N SER A 495 22.38 -2.07 -10.07
CA SER A 495 23.52 -1.39 -9.46
C SER A 495 24.14 -0.46 -10.50
N THR A 496 23.99 0.85 -10.30
CA THR A 496 24.85 1.81 -11.01
C THR A 496 26.26 1.66 -10.42
N ARG A 497 27.03 0.70 -10.94
CA ARG A 497 28.48 0.74 -10.82
C ARG A 497 28.94 1.80 -11.83
N HIS A 498 29.03 3.04 -11.42
CA HIS A 498 30.06 3.92 -11.93
C HIS A 498 31.27 3.68 -11.03
N SER A 499 32.23 2.95 -11.59
CA SER A 499 33.63 2.88 -11.21
C SER A 499 34.14 4.25 -10.79
#